data_f7131d1f76ba5c342443c7af4107aaa6
#
_entry.id   f7131d1f76ba5c342443c7af4107aaa6
#
_cell.length_a   1.000
_cell.length_b   1.000
_cell.length_c   1.000
_cell.angle_alpha   90.00
_cell.angle_beta   90.00
_cell.angle_gamma   90.00
#
_symmetry.space_group_name_H-M   'P 1'
#
loop_
_entity.id
_entity.type
_entity.pdbx_description
1 polymer ?
#
loop_
_entity_poly.entity_id
_entity_poly.type
_entity_poly.pdbx_seq_one_letter_code
_entity_poly.pdbx_strand_id
1 'polypeptide(L)'
;MTGFVTTALIGILAMSNASAMEIALPVEPTYPTHVVSMTGYNAVAEQTDGDPHTTASGAYSNPQIIAARSVDLKEELPYGTVIEVVAKADTSNPNCGIGLVDEYIGLRVVADSMHSRKRNQIDLMFINEKVVRAAGKKVNPAVALGVCKNIEIKVVGKVDIKSIPKTQDGLRTAIGWLPKASEQNLAIKK
;
A
#
# COMPACT_ATOMS: atom_id res chain seq x y z
N MET A 1 51.94 -78.08 13.97
CA MET A 1 50.50 -77.88 13.81
C MET A 1 50.19 -76.47 14.33
N THR A 2 50.06 -75.51 13.42
CA THR A 2 49.90 -74.09 13.69
C THR A 2 48.43 -73.76 13.55
N GLY A 3 47.78 -73.33 14.65
CA GLY A 3 46.39 -72.84 14.64
C GLY A 3 46.35 -71.38 14.45
N PHE A 4 45.66 -70.97 13.40
CA PHE A 4 45.33 -69.52 13.14
C PHE A 4 44.06 -69.16 13.90
N VAL A 5 44.15 -68.13 14.75
CA VAL A 5 42.98 -67.50 15.38
C VAL A 5 42.62 -66.26 14.54
N THR A 6 41.47 -66.30 13.90
CA THR A 6 40.93 -65.17 13.13
C THR A 6 40.07 -64.30 14.05
N THR A 7 40.50 -63.11 14.35
CA THR A 7 39.74 -62.11 15.11
C THR A 7 38.84 -61.35 14.15
N ALA A 8 37.53 -61.46 14.28
CA ALA A 8 36.56 -60.68 13.53
C ALA A 8 36.33 -59.30 14.21
N LEU A 9 36.61 -58.22 13.50
CA LEU A 9 36.38 -56.86 13.93
C LEU A 9 34.96 -56.49 13.51
N ILE A 10 34.05 -56.34 14.48
CA ILE A 10 32.69 -55.85 14.24
C ILE A 10 32.73 -54.28 14.27
N GLY A 11 32.64 -53.68 13.09
CA GLY A 11 32.48 -52.21 12.97
C GLY A 11 31.04 -51.81 13.26
N ILE A 12 30.82 -51.02 14.34
CA ILE A 12 29.54 -50.40 14.64
C ILE A 12 29.44 -49.13 13.81
N LEU A 13 28.59 -49.11 12.78
CA LEU A 13 28.19 -47.90 12.04
C LEU A 13 27.24 -47.09 12.93
N ALA A 14 27.72 -45.99 13.50
CA ALA A 14 26.87 -45.02 14.15
C ALA A 14 26.14 -44.20 13.06
N MET A 15 24.87 -44.47 12.84
CA MET A 15 23.99 -43.60 12.02
C MET A 15 23.66 -42.35 12.85
N SER A 16 24.30 -41.22 12.52
CA SER A 16 23.92 -39.93 13.03
C SER A 16 22.65 -39.45 12.30
N ASN A 17 21.50 -39.49 12.99
CA ASN A 17 20.29 -38.84 12.54
C ASN A 17 20.50 -37.33 12.61
N ALA A 18 20.92 -36.70 11.52
CA ALA A 18 20.85 -35.28 11.36
C ALA A 18 19.37 -34.90 11.12
N SER A 19 18.66 -34.50 12.18
CA SER A 19 17.35 -33.86 12.05
C SER A 19 17.54 -32.58 11.24
N ALA A 20 17.07 -32.59 10.00
CA ALA A 20 16.97 -31.38 9.21
C ALA A 20 16.01 -30.42 9.93
N MET A 21 16.54 -29.33 10.45
CA MET A 21 15.75 -28.25 11.03
C MET A 21 15.04 -27.56 9.86
N GLU A 22 13.77 -27.87 9.67
CA GLU A 22 12.91 -27.25 8.67
C GLU A 22 12.75 -25.77 9.06
N ILE A 23 13.44 -24.88 8.34
CA ILE A 23 13.32 -23.44 8.51
C ILE A 23 11.94 -23.09 7.93
N ALA A 24 10.95 -22.92 8.81
CA ALA A 24 9.66 -22.40 8.42
C ALA A 24 9.87 -21.01 7.79
N LEU A 25 9.55 -20.87 6.51
CA LEU A 25 9.55 -19.57 5.85
C LEU A 25 8.55 -18.65 6.55
N PRO A 26 8.86 -17.36 6.74
CA PRO A 26 7.92 -16.42 7.30
C PRO A 26 6.63 -16.42 6.48
N VAL A 27 5.49 -16.67 7.14
CA VAL A 27 4.18 -16.55 6.50
C VAL A 27 3.96 -15.08 6.20
N GLU A 28 3.87 -14.72 4.92
CA GLU A 28 3.55 -13.37 4.49
C GLU A 28 2.18 -12.96 5.06
N PRO A 29 2.05 -11.77 5.66
CA PRO A 29 0.77 -11.31 6.20
C PRO A 29 -0.25 -11.18 5.07
N THR A 30 -1.42 -11.81 5.24
CA THR A 30 -2.55 -11.63 4.33
C THR A 30 -3.30 -10.36 4.72
N TYR A 31 -3.36 -9.41 3.81
CA TYR A 31 -4.09 -8.16 4.00
C TYR A 31 -5.46 -8.22 3.30
N PRO A 32 -6.55 -7.72 3.94
CA PRO A 32 -7.83 -7.57 3.25
C PRO A 32 -7.67 -6.69 2.00
N THR A 33 -8.29 -7.11 0.90
CA THR A 33 -8.26 -6.39 -0.38
C THR A 33 -9.66 -6.00 -0.81
N HIS A 34 -9.77 -4.85 -1.49
CA HIS A 34 -11.01 -4.36 -2.08
C HIS A 34 -10.75 -3.91 -3.50
N VAL A 35 -11.72 -4.10 -4.38
CA VAL A 35 -11.66 -3.58 -5.76
C VAL A 35 -12.59 -2.38 -5.86
N VAL A 36 -12.03 -1.22 -6.17
CA VAL A 36 -12.73 0.07 -6.15
C VAL A 36 -12.49 0.87 -7.43
N SER A 37 -13.27 1.91 -7.64
CA SER A 37 -12.90 3.01 -8.54
C SER A 37 -12.02 4.01 -7.79
N MET A 38 -11.08 4.66 -8.48
CA MET A 38 -10.17 5.64 -7.90
C MET A 38 -10.15 6.91 -8.74
N THR A 39 -10.20 8.04 -8.05
CA THR A 39 -10.03 9.39 -8.61
C THR A 39 -9.07 10.20 -7.75
N GLY A 40 -8.87 11.47 -8.11
CA GLY A 40 -8.05 12.39 -7.33
C GLY A 40 -8.74 13.73 -7.11
N TYR A 41 -8.43 14.38 -6.00
CA TYR A 41 -8.91 15.72 -5.66
C TYR A 41 -7.80 16.57 -5.03
N ASN A 42 -8.04 17.87 -4.95
CA ASN A 42 -7.17 18.82 -4.27
C ASN A 42 -7.88 19.41 -3.03
N ALA A 43 -7.13 19.72 -1.99
CA ALA A 43 -7.65 20.40 -0.81
C ALA A 43 -7.85 21.90 -1.12
N VAL A 44 -8.88 22.21 -1.92
CA VAL A 44 -9.30 23.58 -2.29
C VAL A 44 -10.79 23.73 -2.01
N ALA A 45 -11.24 24.96 -1.73
CA ALA A 45 -12.61 25.22 -1.30
C ALA A 45 -13.68 24.69 -2.28
N GLU A 46 -13.37 24.70 -3.58
CA GLU A 46 -14.27 24.23 -4.65
C GLU A 46 -14.42 22.71 -4.72
N GLN A 47 -13.49 21.96 -4.08
CA GLN A 47 -13.47 20.49 -4.08
C GLN A 47 -13.71 19.88 -2.69
N THR A 48 -13.92 20.74 -1.67
CA THR A 48 -14.22 20.36 -0.30
C THR A 48 -15.59 20.91 0.12
N ASP A 49 -15.97 20.78 1.36
CA ASP A 49 -17.19 21.37 1.95
C ASP A 49 -17.04 22.85 2.35
N GLY A 50 -16.02 23.51 1.82
CA GLY A 50 -15.68 24.90 2.12
C GLY A 50 -14.51 25.06 3.11
N ASP A 51 -14.11 24.00 3.83
CA ASP A 51 -12.89 23.96 4.64
C ASP A 51 -11.83 23.08 3.99
N PRO A 52 -10.87 23.63 3.24
CA PRO A 52 -9.82 22.82 2.62
C PRO A 52 -8.77 22.32 3.60
N HIS A 53 -8.77 22.76 4.85
CA HIS A 53 -7.74 22.42 5.84
C HIS A 53 -8.12 21.22 6.72
N THR A 54 -9.42 20.90 6.80
CA THR A 54 -9.93 19.86 7.69
C THR A 54 -10.73 18.83 6.88
N THR A 55 -10.42 17.55 7.06
CA THR A 55 -11.16 16.46 6.43
C THR A 55 -12.45 16.14 7.19
N ALA A 56 -13.35 15.34 6.61
CA ALA A 56 -14.60 14.91 7.26
C ALA A 56 -14.37 14.16 8.59
N SER A 57 -13.18 13.59 8.83
CA SER A 57 -12.81 12.98 10.12
C SER A 57 -12.29 13.96 11.16
N GLY A 58 -12.09 15.23 10.80
CA GLY A 58 -11.44 16.25 11.63
C GLY A 58 -9.91 16.22 11.56
N ALA A 59 -9.31 15.40 10.72
CA ALA A 59 -7.86 15.39 10.51
C ALA A 59 -7.42 16.54 9.59
N TYR A 60 -6.14 16.93 9.71
CA TYR A 60 -5.55 17.90 8.79
C TYR A 60 -5.46 17.33 7.37
N SER A 61 -5.85 18.14 6.37
CA SER A 61 -5.80 17.81 4.94
C SER A 61 -4.35 17.73 4.43
N ASN A 62 -3.74 16.56 4.53
CA ASN A 62 -2.38 16.32 4.07
C ASN A 62 -2.39 15.59 2.71
N PRO A 63 -2.06 16.29 1.60
CA PRO A 63 -2.15 15.71 0.25
C PRO A 63 -1.16 14.57 -0.03
N GLN A 64 -0.17 14.36 0.84
CA GLN A 64 0.75 13.25 0.71
C GLN A 64 0.20 11.95 1.30
N ILE A 65 -0.84 12.01 2.15
CA ILE A 65 -1.25 10.87 2.98
C ILE A 65 -2.75 10.60 2.91
N ILE A 66 -3.58 11.63 2.74
CA ILE A 66 -5.03 11.50 2.90
C ILE A 66 -5.68 10.89 1.66
N ALA A 67 -6.68 10.05 1.90
CA ALA A 67 -7.67 9.62 0.93
C ALA A 67 -9.09 9.78 1.51
N ALA A 68 -10.03 10.11 0.62
CA ALA A 68 -11.46 10.05 0.90
C ALA A 68 -12.02 8.69 0.43
N ARG A 69 -13.08 8.21 1.10
CA ARG A 69 -13.86 7.05 0.67
C ARG A 69 -15.31 7.42 0.41
N SER A 70 -15.98 6.68 -0.47
CA SER A 70 -17.42 6.76 -0.58
C SER A 70 -18.13 6.23 0.68
N VAL A 71 -19.33 6.72 0.94
CA VAL A 71 -20.04 6.46 2.22
C VAL A 71 -20.34 4.98 2.43
N ASP A 72 -20.62 4.23 1.36
CA ASP A 72 -20.89 2.79 1.39
C ASP A 72 -19.68 1.95 1.86
N LEU A 73 -18.46 2.45 1.72
CA LEU A 73 -17.25 1.78 2.21
C LEU A 73 -16.91 2.08 3.69
N LYS A 74 -17.84 2.66 4.45
CA LYS A 74 -17.53 3.12 5.83
C LYS A 74 -17.21 1.99 6.80
N GLU A 75 -17.77 0.82 6.60
CA GLU A 75 -17.55 -0.34 7.46
C GLU A 75 -16.26 -1.07 7.08
N GLU A 76 -15.98 -1.20 5.79
CA GLU A 76 -14.77 -1.85 5.27
C GLU A 76 -13.53 -0.98 5.42
N LEU A 77 -13.69 0.34 5.26
CA LEU A 77 -12.64 1.35 5.33
C LEU A 77 -12.99 2.46 6.35
N PRO A 78 -13.10 2.16 7.64
CA PRO A 78 -13.34 3.18 8.66
C PRO A 78 -12.18 4.19 8.69
N TYR A 79 -12.44 5.40 9.21
CA TYR A 79 -11.39 6.41 9.36
C TYR A 79 -10.20 5.89 10.17
N GLY A 80 -9.01 6.24 9.72
CA GLY A 80 -7.73 5.73 10.24
C GLY A 80 -7.21 4.49 9.52
N THR A 81 -8.00 3.85 8.63
CA THR A 81 -7.53 2.73 7.82
C THR A 81 -6.41 3.19 6.89
N VAL A 82 -5.29 2.46 6.89
CA VAL A 82 -4.18 2.68 5.97
C VAL A 82 -4.29 1.72 4.81
N ILE A 83 -4.30 2.25 3.61
CA ILE A 83 -4.41 1.51 2.37
C ILE A 83 -3.14 1.65 1.51
N GLU A 84 -2.78 0.57 0.83
CA GLU A 84 -1.84 0.51 -0.28
C GLU A 84 -2.64 0.37 -1.57
N VAL A 85 -2.34 1.18 -2.58
CA VAL A 85 -2.91 1.02 -3.92
C VAL A 85 -2.07 0.02 -4.68
N VAL A 86 -2.67 -1.14 -5.01
CA VAL A 86 -2.03 -2.17 -5.84
C VAL A 86 -2.39 -1.88 -7.29
N ALA A 87 -1.61 -1.01 -7.92
CA ALA A 87 -1.85 -0.63 -9.30
C ALA A 87 -1.49 -1.79 -10.24
N LYS A 88 -2.48 -2.49 -10.75
CA LYS A 88 -2.32 -3.14 -12.05
C LYS A 88 -2.58 -2.05 -13.10
N ALA A 89 -1.55 -1.69 -13.86
CA ALA A 89 -1.72 -0.80 -15.00
C ALA A 89 -2.71 -1.47 -15.97
N ASP A 90 -3.99 -1.14 -15.84
CA ASP A 90 -4.98 -1.48 -16.84
C ASP A 90 -4.76 -0.54 -18.03
N THR A 91 -3.87 -0.96 -18.93
CA THR A 91 -3.57 -0.25 -20.18
C THR A 91 -4.78 -0.17 -21.11
N SER A 92 -5.88 -0.89 -20.79
CA SER A 92 -7.13 -0.86 -21.54
C SER A 92 -8.03 0.33 -21.18
N ASN A 93 -7.75 1.03 -20.05
CA ASN A 93 -8.55 2.17 -19.62
C ASN A 93 -7.87 3.51 -19.99
N PRO A 94 -8.24 4.13 -21.13
CA PRO A 94 -7.61 5.37 -21.61
C PRO A 94 -7.86 6.58 -20.68
N ASN A 95 -8.80 6.47 -19.74
CA ASN A 95 -9.13 7.52 -18.77
C ASN A 95 -8.40 7.38 -17.44
N CYS A 96 -7.52 6.40 -17.30
CA CYS A 96 -6.74 6.16 -16.09
C CYS A 96 -5.27 6.50 -16.31
N GLY A 97 -4.84 7.60 -15.72
CA GLY A 97 -3.45 8.05 -15.78
C GLY A 97 -2.61 7.64 -14.57
N ILE A 98 -2.87 6.47 -13.96
CA ILE A 98 -2.18 6.02 -12.75
C ILE A 98 -0.65 6.03 -12.90
N GLY A 99 -0.13 5.59 -14.05
CA GLY A 99 1.32 5.60 -14.32
C GLY A 99 1.93 7.00 -14.45
N LEU A 100 1.12 8.06 -14.63
CA LEU A 100 1.58 9.44 -14.68
C LEU A 100 1.75 10.06 -13.27
N VAL A 101 1.15 9.43 -12.26
CA VAL A 101 1.09 9.95 -10.89
C VAL A 101 1.59 8.95 -9.85
N ASP A 102 2.17 7.84 -10.28
CA ASP A 102 2.60 6.72 -9.42
C ASP A 102 3.49 7.18 -8.26
N GLU A 103 4.44 8.06 -8.51
CA GLU A 103 5.33 8.64 -7.49
C GLU A 103 4.60 9.43 -6.38
N TYR A 104 3.35 9.85 -6.63
CA TYR A 104 2.54 10.61 -5.67
C TYR A 104 1.50 9.76 -4.94
N ILE A 105 1.33 8.50 -5.31
CA ILE A 105 0.29 7.65 -4.72
C ILE A 105 0.65 7.24 -3.29
N GLY A 106 1.70 6.48 -3.08
CA GLY A 106 2.15 6.01 -1.77
C GLY A 106 1.07 5.32 -0.93
N LEU A 107 1.35 5.16 0.36
CA LEU A 107 0.35 4.74 1.35
C LEU A 107 -0.65 5.86 1.63
N ARG A 108 -1.93 5.52 1.85
CA ARG A 108 -2.97 6.51 2.14
C ARG A 108 -3.73 6.16 3.40
N VAL A 109 -4.06 7.19 4.19
CA VAL A 109 -4.96 7.08 5.34
C VAL A 109 -6.34 7.53 4.91
N VAL A 110 -7.32 6.67 5.06
CA VAL A 110 -8.72 7.03 4.87
C VAL A 110 -9.13 7.94 6.02
N ALA A 111 -9.22 9.23 5.76
CA ALA A 111 -9.58 10.25 6.75
C ALA A 111 -10.61 11.24 6.23
N ASP A 112 -11.07 11.06 4.99
CA ASP A 112 -12.07 11.94 4.40
C ASP A 112 -13.23 11.15 3.78
N SER A 113 -14.31 11.84 3.43
CA SER A 113 -15.54 11.25 2.91
C SER A 113 -15.97 11.93 1.62
N MET A 114 -16.32 11.13 0.64
CA MET A 114 -16.83 11.61 -0.64
C MET A 114 -18.33 11.97 -0.52
N HIS A 115 -18.80 12.76 -1.48
CA HIS A 115 -20.22 13.07 -1.60
C HIS A 115 -21.07 11.80 -1.64
N SER A 116 -22.24 11.82 -1.00
CA SER A 116 -23.15 10.68 -0.79
C SER A 116 -23.63 9.96 -2.07
N ARG A 117 -23.47 10.58 -3.25
CA ARG A 117 -23.75 9.94 -4.56
C ARG A 117 -22.69 8.93 -5.02
N LYS A 118 -21.47 9.04 -4.49
CA LYS A 118 -20.36 8.18 -4.87
C LYS A 118 -20.50 6.81 -4.25
N ARG A 119 -20.15 5.77 -5.01
CA ARG A 119 -20.23 4.37 -4.58
C ARG A 119 -18.99 3.61 -5.00
N ASN A 120 -18.55 2.71 -4.12
CA ASN A 120 -17.39 1.84 -4.31
C ASN A 120 -16.19 2.58 -4.88
N GLN A 121 -15.85 3.72 -4.25
CA GLN A 121 -14.84 4.64 -4.77
C GLN A 121 -13.97 5.19 -3.64
N ILE A 122 -12.67 5.35 -3.96
CA ILE A 122 -11.73 6.16 -3.19
C ILE A 122 -11.29 7.37 -4.00
N ASP A 123 -10.88 8.43 -3.31
CA ASP A 123 -10.41 9.66 -3.90
C ASP A 123 -9.09 10.07 -3.22
N LEU A 124 -8.00 10.16 -3.98
CA LEU A 124 -6.69 10.47 -3.44
C LEU A 124 -6.49 11.99 -3.42
N MET A 125 -6.09 12.52 -2.26
CA MET A 125 -5.74 13.94 -2.15
C MET A 125 -4.37 14.19 -2.78
N PHE A 126 -4.27 15.21 -3.64
CA PHE A 126 -3.03 15.64 -4.28
C PHE A 126 -2.70 17.10 -3.96
N ILE A 127 -1.41 17.42 -4.07
CA ILE A 127 -0.91 18.79 -3.90
C ILE A 127 -1.42 19.64 -5.07
N ASN A 128 -2.09 20.75 -4.76
CA ASN A 128 -2.73 21.62 -5.76
C ASN A 128 -1.70 22.22 -6.74
N GLU A 129 -0.55 22.65 -6.25
CA GLU A 129 0.50 23.33 -7.02
C GLU A 129 1.36 22.36 -7.85
N LYS A 130 1.22 21.04 -7.64
CA LYS A 130 1.99 20.05 -8.42
C LYS A 130 1.45 19.94 -9.84
N VAL A 131 2.39 19.71 -10.76
CA VAL A 131 2.07 19.46 -12.17
C VAL A 131 2.84 18.24 -12.69
N VAL A 132 2.18 17.47 -13.52
CA VAL A 132 2.73 16.36 -14.30
C VAL A 132 2.50 16.60 -15.79
N ARG A 133 3.18 15.85 -16.66
CA ARG A 133 2.95 15.91 -18.11
C ARG A 133 1.97 14.81 -18.53
N ALA A 134 0.83 15.21 -19.07
CA ALA A 134 -0.14 14.29 -19.67
C ALA A 134 -0.50 14.80 -21.07
N ALA A 135 -0.39 13.94 -22.08
CA ALA A 135 -0.64 14.28 -23.48
C ALA A 135 0.05 15.58 -23.94
N GLY A 136 1.31 15.78 -23.53
CA GLY A 136 2.11 16.97 -23.87
C GLY A 136 1.79 18.25 -23.08
N LYS A 137 0.75 18.24 -22.24
CA LYS A 137 0.33 19.38 -21.42
C LYS A 137 0.78 19.22 -19.95
N LYS A 138 0.99 20.34 -19.28
CA LYS A 138 1.18 20.38 -17.82
C LYS A 138 -0.20 20.43 -17.16
N VAL A 139 -0.51 19.43 -16.34
CA VAL A 139 -1.79 19.33 -15.62
C VAL A 139 -1.55 18.95 -14.16
N ASN A 140 -2.51 19.23 -13.28
CA ASN A 140 -2.46 18.78 -11.90
C ASN A 140 -2.53 17.24 -11.82
N PRO A 141 -1.86 16.57 -10.85
CA PRO A 141 -1.91 15.11 -10.69
C PRO A 141 -3.32 14.54 -10.54
N ALA A 142 -4.25 15.23 -9.86
CA ALA A 142 -5.64 14.77 -9.75
C ALA A 142 -6.33 14.72 -11.13
N VAL A 143 -6.07 15.69 -11.99
CA VAL A 143 -6.56 15.72 -13.38
C VAL A 143 -5.88 14.65 -14.22
N ALA A 144 -4.56 14.47 -14.06
CA ALA A 144 -3.80 13.46 -14.79
C ALA A 144 -4.23 12.02 -14.44
N LEU A 145 -4.55 11.76 -13.18
CA LEU A 145 -5.07 10.47 -12.72
C LEU A 145 -6.39 10.12 -13.41
N GLY A 146 -7.28 11.09 -13.56
CA GLY A 146 -8.61 10.88 -14.17
C GLY A 146 -9.47 9.91 -13.36
N VAL A 147 -10.10 8.95 -14.03
CA VAL A 147 -10.96 7.93 -13.40
C VAL A 147 -10.40 6.55 -13.67
N CYS A 148 -9.88 5.91 -12.65
CA CYS A 148 -9.37 4.54 -12.71
C CYS A 148 -10.42 3.58 -12.15
N LYS A 149 -10.76 2.53 -12.90
CA LYS A 149 -11.71 1.49 -12.48
C LYS A 149 -10.97 0.19 -12.17
N ASN A 150 -11.59 -0.66 -11.36
CA ASN A 150 -11.07 -1.97 -10.98
C ASN A 150 -9.66 -1.90 -10.34
N ILE A 151 -9.44 -0.88 -9.52
CA ILE A 151 -8.21 -0.73 -8.76
C ILE A 151 -8.29 -1.59 -7.50
N GLU A 152 -7.31 -2.46 -7.33
CA GLU A 152 -7.15 -3.21 -6.09
C GLU A 152 -6.44 -2.34 -5.05
N ILE A 153 -7.01 -2.27 -3.87
CA ILE A 153 -6.40 -1.67 -2.67
C ILE A 153 -6.26 -2.72 -1.59
N LYS A 154 -5.20 -2.63 -0.78
CA LYS A 154 -4.95 -3.48 0.39
C LYS A 154 -5.06 -2.65 1.65
N VAL A 155 -5.72 -3.19 2.68
CA VAL A 155 -5.72 -2.61 4.02
C VAL A 155 -4.47 -3.09 4.75
N VAL A 156 -3.46 -2.23 4.87
CA VAL A 156 -2.13 -2.58 5.41
C VAL A 156 -1.91 -2.16 6.86
N GLY A 157 -2.87 -1.46 7.46
CA GLY A 157 -2.77 -1.05 8.86
C GLY A 157 -3.87 -0.08 9.28
N LYS A 158 -3.70 0.46 10.48
CA LYS A 158 -4.59 1.48 11.04
C LYS A 158 -3.79 2.47 11.89
N VAL A 159 -4.16 3.74 11.85
CA VAL A 159 -3.61 4.81 12.68
C VAL A 159 -4.73 5.58 13.38
N ASP A 160 -4.41 6.24 14.47
CA ASP A 160 -5.34 7.16 15.12
C ASP A 160 -5.48 8.44 14.30
N ILE A 161 -6.72 8.86 14.03
CA ILE A 161 -7.05 10.09 13.29
C ILE A 161 -6.46 11.33 13.94
N LYS A 162 -6.33 11.36 15.26
CA LYS A 162 -5.77 12.49 15.99
C LYS A 162 -4.26 12.61 15.88
N SER A 163 -3.58 11.55 15.42
CA SER A 163 -2.12 11.46 15.37
C SER A 163 -1.61 10.89 14.04
N ILE A 164 -2.26 11.20 12.93
CA ILE A 164 -1.81 10.78 11.59
C ILE A 164 -0.40 11.30 11.33
N PRO A 165 0.58 10.44 10.98
CA PRO A 165 1.91 10.87 10.59
C PRO A 165 1.88 11.83 9.40
N LYS A 166 2.81 12.79 9.37
CA LYS A 166 2.83 13.83 8.32
C LYS A 166 3.55 13.41 7.04
N THR A 167 4.31 12.30 7.07
CA THR A 167 5.14 11.86 5.95
C THR A 167 4.89 10.39 5.64
N GLN A 168 5.22 9.97 4.42
CA GLN A 168 5.14 8.56 4.00
C GLN A 168 6.00 7.65 4.90
N ASP A 169 7.21 8.06 5.26
CA ASP A 169 8.10 7.28 6.11
C ASP A 169 7.56 7.17 7.55
N GLY A 170 7.02 8.26 8.07
CA GLY A 170 6.33 8.25 9.36
C GLY A 170 5.14 7.30 9.36
N LEU A 171 4.38 7.26 8.27
CA LEU A 171 3.24 6.36 8.14
C LEU A 171 3.68 4.89 8.06
N ARG A 172 4.71 4.58 7.27
CA ARG A 172 5.32 3.23 7.21
C ARG A 172 5.77 2.76 8.60
N THR A 173 6.48 3.63 9.32
CA THR A 173 6.94 3.34 10.70
C THR A 173 5.77 3.09 11.65
N ALA A 174 4.73 3.92 11.59
CA ALA A 174 3.57 3.83 12.51
C ALA A 174 2.80 2.51 12.36
N ILE A 175 2.75 1.93 11.17
CA ILE A 175 2.06 0.65 10.92
C ILE A 175 3.02 -0.55 10.86
N GLY A 176 4.32 -0.36 11.11
CA GLY A 176 5.31 -1.43 11.01
C GLY A 176 5.44 -2.01 9.60
N TRP A 177 5.15 -1.20 8.57
CA TRP A 177 5.15 -1.66 7.19
C TRP A 177 6.58 -1.82 6.66
N LEU A 178 6.92 -3.03 6.23
CA LEU A 178 8.21 -3.33 5.60
C LEU A 178 8.02 -3.38 4.09
N PRO A 179 8.76 -2.59 3.31
CA PRO A 179 8.72 -2.67 1.85
C PRO A 179 9.17 -4.06 1.39
N LYS A 180 8.56 -4.55 0.31
CA LYS A 180 8.97 -5.82 -0.28
C LYS A 180 10.46 -5.79 -0.66
N ALA A 181 11.15 -6.92 -0.53
CA ALA A 181 12.59 -7.04 -0.79
C ALA A 181 13.03 -6.54 -2.19
N SER A 182 12.13 -6.52 -3.17
CA SER A 182 12.37 -5.96 -4.51
C SER A 182 12.54 -4.43 -4.52
N GLU A 183 11.91 -3.70 -3.61
CA GLU A 183 12.01 -2.24 -3.51
C GLU A 183 13.28 -1.81 -2.76
N GLN A 184 13.76 -2.64 -1.82
CA GLN A 184 15.00 -2.38 -1.08
C GLN A 184 16.23 -2.38 -1.99
N ASN A 185 16.26 -3.21 -3.05
CA ASN A 185 17.38 -3.29 -3.99
C ASN A 185 17.49 -2.09 -4.94
N LEU A 186 16.42 -1.32 -5.12
CA LEU A 186 16.42 -0.08 -5.92
C LEU A 186 16.94 1.13 -5.13
N ALA A 187 16.74 1.15 -3.81
CA ALA A 187 17.19 2.24 -2.93
C ALA A 187 18.72 2.22 -2.69
N ILE A 188 19.38 1.07 -2.82
CA ILE A 188 20.84 0.91 -2.61
C ILE A 188 21.65 1.31 -3.86
N LYS A 189 21.02 1.50 -5.02
CA LYS A 189 21.67 1.84 -6.30
C LYS A 189 21.62 3.33 -6.68
N LYS A 190 21.21 4.20 -5.78
CA LYS A 190 21.29 5.65 -5.89
C LYS A 190 22.32 6.16 -4.87
#